data_b3d09249bf4613f60c23a718b66dbda9
#
_entry.id   b3d09249bf4613f60c23a718b66dbda9
#
_cell.length_a   1.000
_cell.length_b   1.000
_cell.length_c   1.000
_cell.angle_alpha   90.00
_cell.angle_beta   90.00
_cell.angle_gamma   90.00
#
_symmetry.space_group_name_H-M   'P 1'
#
loop_
_entity.id
_entity.type
_entity.pdbx_description
1 polymer ?
#
loop_
_entity_poly.entity_id
_entity_poly.type
_entity_poly.pdbx_seq_one_letter_code
_entity_poly.pdbx_strand_id
1 'polypeptide(L)'
;ARVCGLPAARYACESRTIPGHIDVERIIPELIDALTRPLTPEEQIRSVYTPPPNERILFEGTLEAAQDFYEQTEIIPSLQNAPFARYTDGLPVRVPTEERVAEMLKGTSHPPDEIIRYQETHNVGDRSVQMGNSGKEGEPVVFLPMKRTATVEKIATIAVMAGCTPEMFPVVLAMAESGGGCGDGRGSGAYCVSGPIAREIGMNFDVNLFGPGNPANKALGRVSELMWRNLGGQIPSVNNCGVFGTG
;
A
#
# COMPACT_ATOMS: atom_id res chain seq x y z
N ALA A 1 15.78 -0.37 7.21
CA ALA A 1 16.95 0.38 7.71
C ALA A 1 16.93 1.83 7.21
N ARG A 2 16.95 2.06 5.90
CA ARG A 2 16.97 3.43 5.33
C ARG A 2 15.79 4.30 5.77
N VAL A 3 14.58 3.75 5.73
CA VAL A 3 13.35 4.45 6.17
C VAL A 3 13.38 4.79 7.67
N CYS A 4 14.11 4.00 8.47
CA CYS A 4 14.31 4.25 9.90
C CYS A 4 15.51 5.16 10.19
N GLY A 5 16.09 5.83 9.19
CA GLY A 5 17.20 6.76 9.36
C GLY A 5 18.58 6.13 9.48
N LEU A 6 18.72 4.85 9.15
CA LEU A 6 19.99 4.10 9.19
C LEU A 6 20.29 3.52 7.79
N PRO A 7 20.75 4.34 6.83
CA PRO A 7 20.88 3.93 5.43
C PRO A 7 21.87 2.78 5.20
N ALA A 8 22.89 2.68 6.01
CA ALA A 8 23.93 1.65 5.94
C ALA A 8 23.89 0.66 7.11
N ALA A 9 22.72 0.46 7.74
CA ALA A 9 22.58 -0.53 8.81
C ALA A 9 22.93 -1.93 8.32
N ARG A 10 23.70 -2.64 9.14
CA ARG A 10 24.00 -4.07 8.90
C ARG A 10 22.73 -4.92 9.01
N TYR A 11 22.67 -5.94 8.20
CA TYR A 11 21.63 -6.95 8.27
C TYR A 11 22.20 -8.29 7.80
N ALA A 12 21.68 -9.37 8.36
CA ALA A 12 21.90 -10.71 7.88
C ALA A 12 20.59 -11.25 7.30
N CYS A 13 20.66 -11.83 6.12
CA CYS A 13 19.51 -12.41 5.43
C CYS A 13 19.61 -13.92 5.38
N GLU A 14 18.57 -14.60 5.89
CA GLU A 14 18.37 -16.01 5.64
C GLU A 14 17.52 -16.19 4.38
N SER A 15 18.11 -16.85 3.39
CA SER A 15 17.40 -17.31 2.20
C SER A 15 16.76 -18.65 2.50
N ARG A 16 15.45 -18.68 2.69
CA ARG A 16 14.71 -19.93 2.92
C ARG A 16 14.64 -20.73 1.63
N THR A 17 15.45 -21.77 1.53
CA THR A 17 15.40 -22.73 0.41
C THR A 17 14.27 -23.75 0.57
N ILE A 18 13.84 -24.00 1.82
CA ILE A 18 12.73 -24.89 2.16
C ILE A 18 11.76 -24.10 3.06
N PRO A 19 10.46 -24.02 2.76
CA PRO A 19 9.49 -23.32 3.61
C PRO A 19 9.52 -23.86 5.04
N GLY A 20 9.68 -22.95 6.01
CA GLY A 20 9.71 -23.30 7.44
C GLY A 20 11.06 -23.77 7.98
N HIS A 21 12.05 -23.99 7.14
CA HIS A 21 13.40 -24.35 7.60
C HIS A 21 14.32 -23.12 7.56
N ILE A 22 14.97 -22.84 8.68
CA ILE A 22 15.97 -21.78 8.81
C ILE A 22 17.31 -22.50 9.10
N ASP A 23 18.30 -22.28 8.23
CA ASP A 23 19.67 -22.73 8.48
C ASP A 23 20.37 -21.73 9.41
N VAL A 24 20.17 -21.96 10.71
CA VAL A 24 20.71 -21.08 11.76
C VAL A 24 22.23 -21.15 11.79
N GLU A 25 22.82 -22.31 11.55
CA GLU A 25 24.29 -22.50 11.61
C GLU A 25 24.99 -21.68 10.54
N ARG A 26 24.40 -21.57 9.37
CA ARG A 26 24.93 -20.77 8.26
C ARG A 26 24.94 -19.26 8.56
N ILE A 27 23.93 -18.77 9.24
CA ILE A 27 23.77 -17.33 9.48
C ILE A 27 24.48 -16.82 10.75
N ILE A 28 24.79 -17.70 11.72
CA ILE A 28 25.43 -17.34 12.99
C ILE A 28 26.76 -16.57 12.79
N PRO A 29 27.70 -17.00 11.94
CA PRO A 29 28.96 -16.29 11.76
C PRO A 29 28.74 -14.86 11.25
N GLU A 30 27.81 -14.65 10.32
CA GLU A 30 27.46 -13.34 9.78
C GLU A 30 26.83 -12.44 10.85
N LEU A 31 25.95 -12.99 11.69
CA LEU A 31 25.36 -12.27 12.81
C LEU A 31 26.40 -11.87 13.85
N ILE A 32 27.33 -12.76 14.19
CA ILE A 32 28.41 -12.48 15.13
C ILE A 32 29.29 -11.35 14.59
N ASP A 33 29.71 -11.40 13.32
CA ASP A 33 30.48 -10.33 12.70
C ASP A 33 29.71 -9.01 12.72
N ALA A 34 28.43 -9.03 12.33
CA ALA A 34 27.59 -7.84 12.32
C ALA A 34 27.46 -7.18 13.70
N LEU A 35 27.46 -7.98 14.78
CA LEU A 35 27.31 -7.49 16.14
C LEU A 35 28.64 -7.08 16.81
N THR A 36 29.74 -7.70 16.42
CA THR A 36 31.04 -7.52 17.12
C THR A 36 32.02 -6.62 16.39
N ARG A 37 31.98 -6.55 15.07
CA ARG A 37 32.83 -5.68 14.28
C ARG A 37 32.50 -4.19 14.56
N PRO A 38 33.49 -3.31 14.78
CA PRO A 38 33.25 -1.87 14.93
C PRO A 38 32.45 -1.29 13.77
N LEU A 39 31.59 -0.31 14.05
CA LEU A 39 30.82 0.39 13.01
C LEU A 39 31.76 1.22 12.14
N THR A 40 31.57 1.14 10.83
CA THR A 40 32.24 2.03 9.89
C THR A 40 31.64 3.44 9.96
N PRO A 41 32.34 4.49 9.45
CA PRO A 41 31.78 5.84 9.40
C PRO A 41 30.44 5.90 8.67
N GLU A 42 30.26 5.15 7.59
CA GLU A 42 29.01 5.09 6.82
C GLU A 42 27.90 4.44 7.63
N GLU A 43 28.19 3.40 8.42
CA GLU A 43 27.23 2.72 9.28
C GLU A 43 26.80 3.57 10.47
N GLN A 44 27.58 4.56 10.86
CA GLN A 44 27.27 5.53 11.92
C GLN A 44 26.36 6.67 11.46
N ILE A 45 26.23 6.86 10.14
CA ILE A 45 25.40 7.93 9.58
C ILE A 45 23.94 7.69 9.95
N ARG A 46 23.34 8.70 10.58
CA ARG A 46 21.90 8.80 10.79
C ARG A 46 21.34 9.90 9.90
N SER A 47 20.27 9.62 9.21
CA SER A 47 19.62 10.60 8.34
C SER A 47 18.11 10.55 8.50
N VAL A 48 17.45 11.67 8.25
CA VAL A 48 16.00 11.70 8.09
C VAL A 48 15.67 11.14 6.72
N TYR A 49 14.86 10.09 6.68
CA TYR A 49 14.37 9.56 5.41
C TYR A 49 13.34 10.52 4.82
N THR A 50 13.65 11.04 3.64
CA THR A 50 12.69 11.76 2.82
C THR A 50 12.25 10.84 1.68
N PRO A 51 10.96 10.45 1.61
CA PRO A 51 10.47 9.68 0.49
C PRO A 51 10.74 10.41 -0.84
N PRO A 52 11.04 9.71 -1.92
CA PRO A 52 11.10 10.35 -3.23
C PRO A 52 9.75 10.97 -3.56
N PRO A 53 9.73 12.09 -4.29
CA PRO A 53 8.47 12.68 -4.76
C PRO A 53 7.69 11.66 -5.58
N ASN A 54 6.37 11.65 -5.41
CA ASN A 54 5.51 10.83 -6.26
C ASN A 54 5.44 11.46 -7.65
N GLU A 55 5.87 10.70 -8.65
CA GLU A 55 5.65 11.09 -10.04
C GLU A 55 4.14 11.14 -10.32
N ARG A 56 3.69 12.20 -10.99
CA ARG A 56 2.27 12.34 -11.37
C ARG A 56 1.95 11.46 -12.57
N ILE A 57 2.79 11.47 -13.60
CA ILE A 57 2.66 10.66 -14.81
C ILE A 57 3.71 9.55 -14.74
N LEU A 58 3.26 8.31 -14.75
CA LEU A 58 4.15 7.13 -14.69
C LEU A 58 4.44 6.56 -16.08
N PHE A 59 3.56 6.81 -17.06
CA PHE A 59 3.66 6.25 -18.40
C PHE A 59 2.94 7.16 -19.40
N GLU A 60 3.52 7.30 -20.57
CA GLU A 60 2.92 7.99 -21.72
C GLU A 60 2.93 7.02 -22.93
N GLY A 61 1.77 6.81 -23.57
CA GLY A 61 1.64 5.91 -24.70
C GLY A 61 0.18 5.56 -25.03
N THR A 62 0.01 4.49 -25.79
CA THR A 62 -1.33 3.96 -26.10
C THR A 62 -1.95 3.28 -24.89
N LEU A 63 -3.28 3.12 -24.90
CA LEU A 63 -3.99 2.44 -23.82
C LEU A 63 -3.53 0.98 -23.66
N GLU A 64 -3.24 0.30 -24.75
CA GLU A 64 -2.71 -1.08 -24.74
C GLU A 64 -1.34 -1.14 -24.08
N ALA A 65 -0.40 -0.27 -24.48
CA ALA A 65 0.91 -0.21 -23.86
C ALA A 65 0.86 0.21 -22.39
N ALA A 66 -0.10 1.06 -22.01
CA ALA A 66 -0.34 1.41 -20.60
C ALA A 66 -0.89 0.21 -19.80
N GLN A 67 -1.73 -0.63 -20.40
CA GLN A 67 -2.21 -1.86 -19.76
C GLN A 67 -1.04 -2.81 -19.50
N ASP A 68 -0.18 -3.04 -20.50
CA ASP A 68 1.03 -3.86 -20.36
C ASP A 68 1.97 -3.31 -19.27
N PHE A 69 2.13 -1.97 -19.21
CA PHE A 69 2.92 -1.32 -18.16
C PHE A 69 2.39 -1.62 -16.75
N TYR A 70 1.08 -1.56 -16.54
CA TYR A 70 0.51 -1.84 -15.21
C TYR A 70 0.51 -3.34 -14.88
N GLU A 71 0.41 -4.22 -15.86
CA GLU A 71 0.40 -5.68 -15.67
C GLU A 71 1.80 -6.30 -15.61
N GLN A 72 2.87 -5.50 -15.74
CA GLN A 72 4.23 -6.02 -15.65
C GLN A 72 4.48 -6.72 -14.31
N THR A 73 5.25 -7.80 -14.41
CA THR A 73 5.66 -8.57 -13.24
C THR A 73 7.16 -8.49 -13.03
N GLU A 74 7.60 -8.73 -11.81
CA GLU A 74 8.99 -8.86 -11.44
C GLU A 74 9.22 -10.18 -10.69
N ILE A 75 10.44 -10.67 -10.71
CA ILE A 75 10.83 -11.86 -9.95
C ILE A 75 11.34 -11.42 -8.59
N ILE A 76 10.68 -11.87 -7.54
CA ILE A 76 11.13 -11.67 -6.17
C ILE A 76 11.75 -12.99 -5.69
N PRO A 77 13.09 -13.05 -5.49
CA PRO A 77 13.79 -14.30 -5.14
C PRO A 77 13.23 -14.97 -3.89
N SER A 78 12.80 -14.19 -2.89
CA SER A 78 12.19 -14.69 -1.66
C SER A 78 10.80 -15.32 -1.84
N LEU A 79 10.17 -15.17 -3.00
CA LEU A 79 8.91 -15.82 -3.39
C LEU A 79 9.15 -17.05 -4.29
N GLN A 80 10.30 -17.73 -4.16
CA GLN A 80 10.65 -18.90 -4.97
C GLN A 80 10.66 -18.61 -6.48
N ASN A 81 11.05 -17.40 -6.85
CA ASN A 81 11.06 -16.92 -8.23
C ASN A 81 9.70 -16.92 -8.94
N ALA A 82 8.60 -16.91 -8.19
CA ALA A 82 7.29 -16.69 -8.78
C ALA A 82 7.17 -15.27 -9.34
N PRO A 83 6.53 -15.08 -10.51
CA PRO A 83 6.24 -13.75 -11.02
C PRO A 83 5.32 -13.01 -10.04
N PHE A 84 5.63 -11.75 -9.77
CA PHE A 84 4.90 -10.93 -8.85
C PHE A 84 4.50 -9.61 -9.52
N ALA A 85 3.24 -9.25 -9.49
CA ALA A 85 2.75 -8.03 -10.12
C ALA A 85 3.35 -6.80 -9.43
N ARG A 86 3.90 -5.86 -10.21
CA ARG A 86 4.59 -4.68 -9.69
C ARG A 86 3.63 -3.62 -9.18
N TYR A 87 2.53 -3.36 -9.89
CA TYR A 87 1.60 -2.26 -9.60
C TYR A 87 0.19 -2.73 -9.23
N THR A 88 -0.13 -4.00 -9.47
CA THR A 88 -1.48 -4.53 -9.24
C THR A 88 -1.48 -5.60 -8.14
N ASP A 89 -2.65 -6.05 -7.78
CA ASP A 89 -2.90 -7.18 -6.88
C ASP A 89 -2.80 -8.56 -7.59
N GLY A 90 -2.22 -8.59 -8.79
CA GLY A 90 -2.12 -9.77 -9.64
C GLY A 90 -3.28 -9.91 -10.65
N LEU A 91 -4.25 -9.01 -10.60
CA LEU A 91 -5.38 -8.95 -11.53
C LEU A 91 -5.26 -7.72 -12.43
N PRO A 92 -5.85 -7.77 -13.64
CA PRO A 92 -5.97 -6.62 -14.53
C PRO A 92 -6.59 -5.41 -13.80
N VAL A 93 -6.11 -4.22 -14.10
CA VAL A 93 -6.65 -2.97 -13.56
C VAL A 93 -7.29 -2.14 -14.67
N ARG A 94 -8.22 -1.28 -14.29
CA ARG A 94 -8.66 -0.22 -15.19
C ARG A 94 -7.55 0.82 -15.27
N VAL A 95 -6.93 0.99 -16.45
CA VAL A 95 -5.83 1.95 -16.63
C VAL A 95 -6.28 3.34 -16.21
N PRO A 96 -5.59 4.00 -15.27
CA PRO A 96 -5.95 5.31 -14.76
C PRO A 96 -5.43 6.42 -15.68
N THR A 97 -6.08 6.59 -16.84
CA THR A 97 -5.77 7.70 -17.74
C THR A 97 -6.13 9.04 -17.10
N GLU A 98 -5.55 10.14 -17.59
CA GLU A 98 -5.84 11.47 -17.04
C GLU A 98 -7.34 11.80 -17.09
N GLU A 99 -8.04 11.40 -18.17
CA GLU A 99 -9.48 11.62 -18.30
C GLU A 99 -10.28 10.82 -17.27
N ARG A 100 -9.92 9.58 -17.03
CA ARG A 100 -10.58 8.72 -16.01
C ARG A 100 -10.35 9.22 -14.61
N VAL A 101 -9.15 9.70 -14.31
CA VAL A 101 -8.83 10.31 -13.02
C VAL A 101 -9.59 11.63 -12.85
N ALA A 102 -9.63 12.47 -13.88
CA ALA A 102 -10.42 13.70 -13.86
C ALA A 102 -11.92 13.45 -13.69
N GLU A 103 -12.45 12.37 -14.29
CA GLU A 103 -13.84 11.95 -14.08
C GLU A 103 -14.08 11.48 -12.64
N MET A 104 -13.16 10.68 -12.08
CA MET A 104 -13.23 10.21 -10.68
C MET A 104 -13.26 11.39 -9.71
N LEU A 105 -12.45 12.41 -9.94
CA LEU A 105 -12.36 13.61 -9.10
C LEU A 105 -13.66 14.42 -9.04
N LYS A 106 -14.60 14.23 -9.98
CA LYS A 106 -15.94 14.86 -9.89
C LYS A 106 -16.77 14.31 -8.72
N GLY A 107 -16.41 13.17 -8.16
CA GLY A 107 -17.06 12.57 -6.99
C GLY A 107 -16.72 13.26 -5.66
N THR A 108 -15.90 14.31 -5.65
CA THR A 108 -15.53 15.05 -4.44
C THR A 108 -15.43 16.56 -4.70
N SER A 109 -15.52 17.34 -3.62
CA SER A 109 -15.22 18.79 -3.64
C SER A 109 -13.78 19.09 -3.20
N HIS A 110 -13.01 18.09 -2.78
CA HIS A 110 -11.62 18.27 -2.34
C HIS A 110 -10.71 18.58 -3.53
N PRO A 111 -9.78 19.53 -3.40
CA PRO A 111 -8.77 19.81 -4.42
C PRO A 111 -7.90 18.57 -4.73
N PRO A 112 -7.51 18.36 -6.01
CA PRO A 112 -6.70 17.19 -6.39
C PRO A 112 -5.34 17.09 -5.68
N ASP A 113 -4.74 18.22 -5.33
CA ASP A 113 -3.43 18.35 -4.67
C ASP A 113 -3.51 18.33 -3.14
N GLU A 114 -4.71 18.30 -2.58
CA GLU A 114 -4.92 18.22 -1.14
C GLU A 114 -4.34 16.91 -0.59
N ILE A 115 -3.55 17.01 0.49
CA ILE A 115 -2.98 15.86 1.18
C ILE A 115 -4.04 15.19 2.06
N ILE A 116 -4.16 13.89 1.97
CA ILE A 116 -5.06 13.08 2.80
C ILE A 116 -4.67 13.22 4.27
N ARG A 117 -5.66 13.57 5.11
CA ARG A 117 -5.51 13.78 6.55
C ARG A 117 -6.56 13.00 7.31
N TYR A 118 -6.26 12.67 8.56
CA TYR A 118 -7.26 12.13 9.46
C TYR A 118 -8.36 13.15 9.69
N GLN A 119 -9.62 12.77 9.45
CA GLN A 119 -10.80 13.62 9.71
C GLN A 119 -11.22 13.59 11.18
N GLU A 120 -10.83 12.55 11.90
CA GLU A 120 -11.03 12.42 13.33
C GLU A 120 -9.85 11.67 13.94
N THR A 121 -9.70 11.72 15.25
CA THR A 121 -8.61 10.99 15.91
C THR A 121 -8.89 9.50 15.92
N HIS A 122 -7.99 8.72 15.34
CA HIS A 122 -8.01 7.26 15.31
C HIS A 122 -6.99 6.67 16.27
N ASN A 123 -7.37 5.57 16.90
CA ASN A 123 -6.43 4.78 17.69
C ASN A 123 -5.59 3.91 16.74
N VAL A 124 -4.40 4.41 16.39
CA VAL A 124 -3.42 3.65 15.61
C VAL A 124 -2.52 2.83 16.53
N GLY A 125 -2.13 1.63 16.11
CA GLY A 125 -1.26 0.79 16.93
C GLY A 125 0.15 1.39 17.11
N ASP A 126 0.82 1.02 18.21
CA ASP A 126 2.15 1.52 18.59
C ASP A 126 3.18 1.49 17.46
N ARG A 127 3.16 0.44 16.65
CA ARG A 127 4.05 0.32 15.50
C ARG A 127 3.78 1.39 14.45
N SER A 128 2.53 1.71 14.18
CA SER A 128 2.15 2.80 13.27
C SER A 128 2.64 4.14 13.80
N VAL A 129 2.52 4.38 15.10
CA VAL A 129 3.06 5.59 15.76
C VAL A 129 4.58 5.66 15.61
N GLN A 130 5.30 4.57 15.89
CA GLN A 130 6.76 4.49 15.71
C GLN A 130 7.18 4.75 14.26
N MET A 131 6.35 4.39 13.30
CA MET A 131 6.58 4.63 11.88
C MET A 131 6.16 6.04 11.43
N GLY A 132 5.62 6.87 12.32
CA GLY A 132 5.27 8.27 12.06
C GLY A 132 3.81 8.52 11.71
N ASN A 133 2.93 7.53 11.91
CA ASN A 133 1.50 7.70 11.72
C ASN A 133 0.85 8.13 13.04
N SER A 134 0.41 9.37 13.13
CA SER A 134 -0.06 9.94 14.39
C SER A 134 -1.44 9.48 14.82
N GLY A 135 -2.31 9.19 13.84
CA GLY A 135 -3.74 8.94 14.07
C GLY A 135 -4.53 10.16 14.56
N LYS A 136 -3.92 11.34 14.65
CA LYS A 136 -4.57 12.55 15.17
C LYS A 136 -5.29 13.30 14.06
N GLU A 137 -6.47 13.81 14.38
CA GLU A 137 -7.23 14.69 13.48
C GLU A 137 -6.36 15.82 12.90
N GLY A 138 -6.50 16.07 11.61
CA GLY A 138 -5.76 17.09 10.87
C GLY A 138 -4.32 16.72 10.49
N GLU A 139 -3.75 15.68 11.07
CA GLU A 139 -2.42 15.21 10.69
C GLU A 139 -2.46 14.38 9.39
N PRO A 140 -1.42 14.44 8.56
CA PRO A 140 -1.36 13.63 7.34
C PRO A 140 -1.44 12.13 7.65
N VAL A 141 -2.22 11.41 6.86
CA VAL A 141 -2.19 9.95 6.86
C VAL A 141 -0.88 9.48 6.22
N VAL A 142 -0.14 8.65 6.95
CA VAL A 142 1.14 8.08 6.50
C VAL A 142 0.93 6.64 6.07
N PHE A 143 1.10 6.38 4.78
CA PHE A 143 0.98 5.04 4.21
C PHE A 143 2.23 4.21 4.46
N LEU A 144 2.08 3.15 5.24
CA LEU A 144 3.15 2.27 5.68
C LEU A 144 3.36 1.10 4.69
N PRO A 145 4.58 0.54 4.61
CA PRO A 145 5.76 0.82 5.45
C PRO A 145 6.67 1.95 4.95
N MET A 146 6.48 2.46 3.73
CA MET A 146 7.41 3.41 3.11
C MET A 146 7.21 4.87 3.56
N LYS A 147 6.32 5.13 4.52
CA LYS A 147 6.05 6.46 5.10
C LYS A 147 5.68 7.52 4.07
N ARG A 148 4.90 7.16 3.07
CA ARG A 148 4.43 8.09 2.04
C ARG A 148 3.14 8.76 2.48
N THR A 149 2.94 9.99 2.02
CA THR A 149 1.63 10.65 2.03
C THR A 149 1.02 10.59 0.63
N ALA A 150 -0.28 10.80 0.53
CA ALA A 150 -0.97 10.81 -0.76
C ALA A 150 -1.84 12.06 -0.90
N THR A 151 -2.02 12.50 -2.14
CA THR A 151 -3.00 13.53 -2.51
C THR A 151 -4.33 12.89 -2.88
N VAL A 152 -5.39 13.68 -2.92
CA VAL A 152 -6.71 13.28 -3.42
C VAL A 152 -6.61 12.69 -4.83
N GLU A 153 -5.82 13.29 -5.72
CA GLU A 153 -5.58 12.76 -7.08
C GLU A 153 -4.94 11.36 -7.07
N LYS A 154 -4.00 11.09 -6.16
CA LYS A 154 -3.41 9.74 -6.03
C LYS A 154 -4.42 8.72 -5.55
N ILE A 155 -5.31 9.10 -4.65
CA ILE A 155 -6.42 8.23 -4.21
C ILE A 155 -7.40 8.00 -5.36
N ALA A 156 -7.72 9.02 -6.16
CA ALA A 156 -8.56 8.89 -7.35
C ALA A 156 -7.93 7.92 -8.37
N THR A 157 -6.63 8.01 -8.57
CA THR A 157 -5.86 7.08 -9.43
C THR A 157 -6.07 5.62 -8.98
N ILE A 158 -5.92 5.35 -7.68
CA ILE A 158 -6.14 4.00 -7.10
C ILE A 158 -7.61 3.57 -7.25
N ALA A 159 -8.57 4.48 -7.03
CA ALA A 159 -9.98 4.18 -7.20
C ALA A 159 -10.33 3.77 -8.65
N VAL A 160 -9.74 4.47 -9.64
CA VAL A 160 -9.89 4.09 -11.06
C VAL A 160 -9.31 2.70 -11.30
N MET A 161 -8.09 2.43 -10.81
CA MET A 161 -7.44 1.11 -10.97
C MET A 161 -8.30 -0.02 -10.39
N ALA A 162 -8.94 0.20 -9.25
CA ALA A 162 -9.84 -0.76 -8.60
C ALA A 162 -11.17 -0.96 -9.35
N GLY A 163 -11.53 -0.06 -10.26
CA GLY A 163 -12.80 -0.09 -10.99
C GLY A 163 -13.95 0.62 -10.28
N CYS A 164 -13.66 1.51 -9.33
CA CYS A 164 -14.68 2.36 -8.69
C CYS A 164 -15.31 3.33 -9.70
N THR A 165 -16.51 3.84 -9.35
CA THR A 165 -17.18 4.93 -10.03
C THR A 165 -17.03 6.23 -9.22
N PRO A 166 -17.27 7.42 -9.83
CA PRO A 166 -17.20 8.69 -9.11
C PRO A 166 -18.10 8.76 -7.86
N GLU A 167 -19.26 8.11 -7.90
CA GLU A 167 -20.21 8.06 -6.76
C GLU A 167 -19.64 7.28 -5.56
N MET A 168 -18.69 6.36 -5.80
CA MET A 168 -18.00 5.62 -4.74
C MET A 168 -16.85 6.43 -4.13
N PHE A 169 -16.38 7.48 -4.80
CA PHE A 169 -15.15 8.16 -4.42
C PHE A 169 -15.19 8.79 -3.02
N PRO A 170 -16.31 9.35 -2.51
CA PRO A 170 -16.38 9.82 -1.12
C PRO A 170 -16.10 8.70 -0.11
N VAL A 171 -16.57 7.47 -0.37
CA VAL A 171 -16.28 6.31 0.50
C VAL A 171 -14.80 5.93 0.43
N VAL A 172 -14.21 5.97 -0.77
CA VAL A 172 -12.78 5.70 -0.96
C VAL A 172 -11.91 6.72 -0.21
N LEU A 173 -12.29 8.01 -0.25
CA LEU A 173 -11.60 9.05 0.53
C LEU A 173 -11.70 8.79 2.03
N ALA A 174 -12.90 8.50 2.54
CA ALA A 174 -13.11 8.17 3.95
C ALA A 174 -12.29 6.94 4.38
N MET A 175 -12.15 5.92 3.52
CA MET A 175 -11.27 4.78 3.77
C MET A 175 -9.80 5.21 3.88
N ALA A 176 -9.33 6.11 3.02
CA ALA A 176 -7.96 6.62 3.06
C ALA A 176 -7.73 7.50 4.32
N GLU A 177 -8.67 8.36 4.64
CA GLU A 177 -8.65 9.28 5.79
C GLU A 177 -8.72 8.57 7.14
N SER A 178 -9.36 7.40 7.19
CA SER A 178 -9.35 6.53 8.37
C SER A 178 -8.03 5.76 8.57
N GLY A 179 -7.05 5.96 7.68
CA GLY A 179 -5.82 5.19 7.66
C GLY A 179 -5.97 3.82 6.98
N GLY A 180 -7.11 3.58 6.34
CA GLY A 180 -7.33 2.40 5.52
C GLY A 180 -6.36 2.36 4.35
N GLY A 181 -5.71 1.22 4.11
CA GLY A 181 -4.64 1.12 3.12
C GLY A 181 -3.27 1.60 3.61
N CYS A 182 -3.10 1.90 4.90
CA CYS A 182 -1.79 2.21 5.49
C CYS A 182 -1.35 1.21 6.57
N GLY A 183 -1.84 0.00 6.49
CA GLY A 183 -1.45 -1.08 7.39
C GLY A 183 -0.03 -1.57 7.20
N ASP A 184 0.43 -2.37 8.15
CA ASP A 184 1.77 -2.97 8.15
C ASP A 184 1.80 -4.42 7.62
N GLY A 185 0.76 -4.84 6.92
CA GLY A 185 0.64 -6.19 6.35
C GLY A 185 0.17 -7.25 7.34
N ARG A 186 -0.57 -6.88 8.37
CA ARG A 186 -1.12 -7.79 9.35
C ARG A 186 -2.58 -8.15 9.06
N GLY A 187 -2.78 -9.15 8.26
CA GLY A 187 -4.10 -9.73 8.05
C GLY A 187 -5.02 -8.89 7.17
N SER A 188 -6.21 -9.39 6.98
CA SER A 188 -7.26 -8.76 6.17
C SER A 188 -8.01 -7.70 6.96
N GLY A 189 -8.34 -6.59 6.32
CA GLY A 189 -9.21 -5.55 6.86
C GLY A 189 -10.67 -5.81 6.45
N ALA A 190 -11.60 -5.33 7.27
CA ALA A 190 -13.01 -5.24 6.91
C ALA A 190 -13.48 -3.80 7.08
N TYR A 191 -14.18 -3.30 6.07
CA TYR A 191 -14.77 -1.97 6.08
C TYR A 191 -16.28 -2.10 6.20
N CYS A 192 -16.87 -1.39 7.16
CA CYS A 192 -18.31 -1.32 7.32
C CYS A 192 -18.81 0.02 6.79
N VAL A 193 -19.54 -0.01 5.68
CA VAL A 193 -20.15 1.18 5.09
C VAL A 193 -21.62 1.18 5.41
N SER A 194 -22.12 2.24 6.03
CA SER A 194 -23.50 2.36 6.48
C SER A 194 -24.15 3.66 6.00
N GLY A 195 -25.47 3.75 6.12
CA GLY A 195 -26.25 4.91 5.70
C GLY A 195 -26.71 4.86 4.24
N PRO A 196 -27.31 5.95 3.74
CA PRO A 196 -27.87 6.01 2.39
C PRO A 196 -26.86 5.71 1.30
N ILE A 197 -25.61 6.18 1.48
CA ILE A 197 -24.52 6.03 0.53
C ILE A 197 -24.29 4.57 0.11
N ALA A 198 -24.41 3.61 1.04
CA ALA A 198 -24.22 2.19 0.75
C ALA A 198 -25.21 1.71 -0.33
N ARG A 199 -26.44 2.20 -0.31
CA ARG A 199 -27.48 1.88 -1.31
C ARG A 199 -27.26 2.65 -2.61
N GLU A 200 -26.93 3.91 -2.51
CA GLU A 200 -26.68 4.81 -3.65
C GLU A 200 -25.57 4.29 -4.56
N ILE A 201 -24.51 3.76 -3.98
CA ILE A 201 -23.39 3.17 -4.73
C ILE A 201 -23.60 1.68 -5.08
N GLY A 202 -24.75 1.11 -4.76
CA GLY A 202 -25.12 -0.26 -5.12
C GLY A 202 -24.38 -1.35 -4.35
N MET A 203 -24.03 -1.09 -3.08
CA MET A 203 -23.46 -2.14 -2.23
C MET A 203 -24.50 -3.22 -1.90
N ASN A 204 -24.06 -4.46 -1.89
CA ASN A 204 -24.79 -5.56 -1.30
C ASN A 204 -24.46 -5.65 0.21
N PHE A 205 -25.47 -5.67 1.06
CA PHE A 205 -25.34 -5.81 2.51
C PHE A 205 -26.24 -6.94 3.06
N ASP A 206 -26.64 -7.87 2.19
CA ASP A 206 -27.47 -9.03 2.50
C ASP A 206 -26.71 -10.33 2.11
N VAL A 207 -27.44 -11.34 1.68
CA VAL A 207 -26.86 -12.63 1.29
C VAL A 207 -25.74 -12.45 0.26
N ASN A 208 -24.65 -13.19 0.43
CA ASN A 208 -23.48 -13.16 -0.46
C ASN A 208 -22.69 -11.83 -0.45
N LEU A 209 -22.76 -11.05 0.62
CA LEU A 209 -22.09 -9.72 0.66
C LEU A 209 -20.58 -9.76 0.42
N PHE A 210 -19.87 -10.81 0.84
CA PHE A 210 -18.45 -11.05 0.54
C PHE A 210 -18.20 -11.92 -0.70
N GLY A 211 -19.27 -12.46 -1.29
CA GLY A 211 -19.17 -13.36 -2.41
C GLY A 211 -18.90 -12.67 -3.75
N PRO A 212 -18.77 -13.46 -4.83
CA PRO A 212 -18.59 -12.93 -6.18
C PRO A 212 -19.88 -12.25 -6.67
N GLY A 213 -19.72 -11.37 -7.68
CA GLY A 213 -20.85 -10.72 -8.34
C GLY A 213 -21.33 -9.41 -7.72
N ASN A 214 -20.65 -8.88 -6.70
CA ASN A 214 -20.96 -7.60 -6.04
C ASN A 214 -19.95 -6.52 -6.50
N PRO A 215 -20.21 -5.73 -7.57
CA PRO A 215 -19.20 -4.82 -8.14
C PRO A 215 -18.72 -3.78 -7.14
N ALA A 216 -19.62 -3.11 -6.42
CA ALA A 216 -19.27 -2.07 -5.47
C ALA A 216 -18.44 -2.61 -4.29
N ASN A 217 -18.90 -3.71 -3.67
CA ASN A 217 -18.19 -4.34 -2.56
C ASN A 217 -16.77 -4.78 -2.97
N LYS A 218 -16.64 -5.38 -4.17
CA LYS A 218 -15.35 -5.84 -4.67
C LYS A 218 -14.41 -4.69 -5.05
N ALA A 219 -14.93 -3.65 -5.70
CA ALA A 219 -14.13 -2.49 -6.06
C ALA A 219 -13.60 -1.76 -4.81
N LEU A 220 -14.46 -1.53 -3.80
CA LEU A 220 -14.05 -0.89 -2.54
C LEU A 220 -13.04 -1.75 -1.75
N GLY A 221 -13.25 -3.05 -1.64
CA GLY A 221 -12.26 -3.95 -1.01
C GLY A 221 -10.92 -3.91 -1.72
N ARG A 222 -10.93 -3.94 -3.06
CA ARG A 222 -9.72 -3.88 -3.90
C ARG A 222 -8.95 -2.56 -3.79
N VAL A 223 -9.65 -1.44 -3.55
CA VAL A 223 -9.01 -0.14 -3.30
C VAL A 223 -8.02 -0.23 -2.14
N SER A 224 -8.40 -0.85 -1.03
CA SER A 224 -7.54 -1.00 0.13
C SER A 224 -6.24 -1.74 -0.21
N GLU A 225 -6.34 -2.85 -0.92
CA GLU A 225 -5.19 -3.65 -1.38
C GLU A 225 -4.24 -2.83 -2.26
N LEU A 226 -4.81 -2.13 -3.25
CA LEU A 226 -4.02 -1.29 -4.15
C LEU A 226 -3.40 -0.08 -3.45
N MET A 227 -4.03 0.49 -2.42
CA MET A 227 -3.44 1.53 -1.57
C MET A 227 -2.21 0.99 -0.83
N TRP A 228 -2.29 -0.19 -0.22
CA TRP A 228 -1.15 -0.79 0.48
C TRP A 228 0.04 -1.00 -0.45
N ARG A 229 -0.23 -1.49 -1.65
CA ARG A 229 0.84 -1.71 -2.64
C ARG A 229 1.44 -0.41 -3.14
N ASN A 230 0.63 0.43 -3.73
CA ASN A 230 1.11 1.57 -4.50
C ASN A 230 1.50 2.77 -3.62
N LEU A 231 0.76 3.03 -2.56
CA LEU A 231 1.08 4.11 -1.63
C LEU A 231 1.97 3.61 -0.49
N GLY A 232 1.63 2.52 0.14
CA GLY A 232 2.43 1.92 1.21
C GLY A 232 3.76 1.34 0.74
N GLY A 233 3.84 0.88 -0.50
CA GLY A 233 5.03 0.24 -1.06
C GLY A 233 5.29 -1.12 -0.44
N GLN A 234 4.23 -1.90 -0.20
CA GLN A 234 4.35 -3.24 0.34
C GLN A 234 4.89 -4.22 -0.69
N ILE A 235 5.88 -4.99 -0.28
CA ILE A 235 6.48 -6.07 -1.07
C ILE A 235 6.49 -7.32 -0.19
N PRO A 236 5.81 -8.41 -0.59
CA PRO A 236 5.79 -9.66 0.15
C PRO A 236 7.19 -10.18 0.43
N SER A 237 7.38 -10.76 1.59
CA SER A 237 8.64 -11.28 2.15
C SER A 237 9.80 -10.26 2.27
N VAL A 238 9.59 -9.01 1.87
CA VAL A 238 10.54 -7.91 2.10
C VAL A 238 10.09 -7.05 3.28
N ASN A 239 8.86 -6.55 3.23
CA ASN A 239 8.28 -5.71 4.28
C ASN A 239 6.84 -6.11 4.65
N ASN A 240 6.31 -7.16 4.02
CA ASN A 240 5.07 -7.83 4.36
C ASN A 240 5.36 -9.33 4.54
N CYS A 241 5.22 -9.83 5.77
CA CYS A 241 5.58 -11.20 6.15
C CYS A 241 4.36 -12.12 6.36
N GLY A 242 3.18 -11.73 5.91
CA GLY A 242 1.97 -12.56 5.98
C GLY A 242 2.11 -13.82 5.13
N VAL A 243 2.05 -15.01 5.75
CA VAL A 243 2.25 -16.29 5.05
C VAL A 243 1.11 -16.58 4.08
N PHE A 244 -0.12 -16.27 4.48
CA PHE A 244 -1.32 -16.48 3.67
C PHE A 244 -1.74 -15.22 2.89
N GLY A 245 -0.92 -14.16 2.95
CA GLY A 245 -1.25 -12.87 2.36
C GLY A 245 -2.12 -11.99 3.27
N THR A 246 -2.57 -10.88 2.72
CA THR A 246 -3.37 -9.85 3.40
C THR A 246 -4.63 -9.47 2.63
N GLY A 247 -4.98 -10.27 1.63
CA GLY A 247 -6.08 -9.99 0.70
C GLY A 247 -7.48 -10.12 1.28
#